data_f87d95727b6f09f29c88fb7b210d2012
#
_entry.id   f87d95727b6f09f29c88fb7b210d2012
#
_cell.length_a   1.000
_cell.length_b   1.000
_cell.length_c   1.000
_cell.angle_alpha   90.00
_cell.angle_beta   90.00
_cell.angle_gamma   90.00
#
_symmetry.space_group_name_H-M   'P 1'
#
loop_
_entity.id
_entity.type
_entity.pdbx_description
1 polymer ?
#
loop_
_entity_poly.entity_id
_entity_poly.type
_entity_poly.pdbx_seq_one_letter_code
_entity_poly.pdbx_strand_id
1 'polypeptide(L)'
;MKPTSIASVVLGFCFFGCGSNSPEAGRSSGGGTSNSSAGAASGETGTQLGSAGSASPGSSGTGGAGTAGSSDGAAASGGTSGAGSSGAGATMGGSSNAGGNGGTGGEAITTPAGYQLVWHDEFDVDGAPDPKNWKFEKGFVRNEEDQWYQSANASVHGGLLVIEARKETVPNPNYTGAGDWKTTRKTAEYTSSSINTSGLQSFQYGHFEMRARIPTDAGMWPAWWTLGVSGEWPSNGEIDIMEYYQGKVLANVACGTATRYQAKWDSSTKQLSALGGATFTSQFHVWTMDWDDQNIVLSLDGMQMNTTALSAALNADGTSPFKQKHYVLLNLALGGQNGGDESKTSFPQRYEVDYVRVFQKP
;
A
#
# COMPACT_ATOMS: atom_id res chain seq x y z
N MET A 1 14.02 34.50 19.34
CA MET A 1 13.78 33.59 18.25
C MET A 1 12.47 32.88 18.54
N LYS A 2 11.42 33.15 17.77
CA LYS A 2 10.09 32.54 17.94
C LYS A 2 10.06 31.21 17.20
N PRO A 3 9.48 30.13 17.73
CA PRO A 3 9.34 28.87 16.98
C PRO A 3 8.25 29.02 15.92
N THR A 4 8.58 28.65 14.71
CA THR A 4 7.68 28.59 13.56
C THR A 4 6.72 27.40 13.74
N SER A 5 5.45 27.69 13.83
CA SER A 5 4.34 26.72 13.91
C SER A 5 4.26 25.96 12.57
N ILE A 6 4.42 24.64 12.62
CA ILE A 6 4.19 23.75 11.47
C ILE A 6 2.68 23.52 11.39
N ALA A 7 2.05 24.09 10.38
CA ALA A 7 0.64 23.90 10.10
C ALA A 7 0.38 22.44 9.66
N SER A 8 -0.53 21.78 10.36
CA SER A 8 -1.02 20.43 10.01
C SER A 8 -1.83 20.46 8.72
N VAL A 9 -1.47 19.58 7.79
CA VAL A 9 -2.07 19.46 6.47
C VAL A 9 -3.24 18.46 6.55
N VAL A 10 -4.43 18.92 6.25
CA VAL A 10 -5.61 18.08 6.05
C VAL A 10 -5.60 17.61 4.60
N LEU A 11 -5.33 16.32 4.37
CA LEU A 11 -5.44 15.68 3.07
C LEU A 11 -6.88 15.16 2.88
N GLY A 12 -7.67 15.89 2.12
CA GLY A 12 -8.96 15.40 1.64
C GLY A 12 -8.79 14.76 0.26
N PHE A 13 -8.98 13.45 0.14
CA PHE A 13 -9.02 12.76 -1.14
C PHE A 13 -10.47 12.70 -1.65
N CYS A 14 -10.76 13.41 -2.74
CA CYS A 14 -11.98 13.18 -3.52
C CYS A 14 -11.66 12.23 -4.67
N PHE A 15 -12.17 11.00 -4.61
CA PHE A 15 -12.13 10.08 -5.75
C PHE A 15 -13.24 10.44 -6.75
N PHE A 16 -12.86 10.96 -7.93
CA PHE A 16 -13.70 10.88 -9.12
C PHE A 16 -13.19 9.71 -9.98
N GLY A 17 -14.03 8.69 -10.10
CA GLY A 17 -13.80 7.58 -11.02
C GLY A 17 -13.89 8.09 -12.47
N CYS A 18 -12.80 8.03 -13.23
CA CYS A 18 -12.82 8.21 -14.67
C CYS A 18 -13.24 6.90 -15.35
N GLY A 19 -14.46 6.87 -15.84
CA GLY A 19 -14.90 5.88 -16.82
C GLY A 19 -14.26 6.17 -18.17
N SER A 20 -13.56 5.20 -18.74
CA SER A 20 -13.02 5.23 -20.09
C SER A 20 -14.16 5.11 -21.11
N ASN A 21 -14.41 6.15 -21.91
CA ASN A 21 -15.16 6.05 -23.17
C ASN A 21 -14.26 6.46 -24.32
N SER A 22 -14.01 5.52 -25.21
CA SER A 22 -13.38 5.73 -26.51
C SER A 22 -14.33 6.48 -27.45
N PRO A 23 -13.86 7.39 -28.33
CA PRO A 23 -14.73 8.07 -29.29
C PRO A 23 -14.84 7.31 -30.60
N GLU A 24 -16.07 7.03 -31.01
CA GLU A 24 -16.42 6.72 -32.41
C GLU A 24 -16.59 8.00 -33.22
N ALA A 25 -16.03 7.98 -34.41
CA ALA A 25 -16.11 9.05 -35.37
C ALA A 25 -17.45 9.03 -36.14
N GLY A 26 -18.10 10.19 -36.26
CA GLY A 26 -19.28 10.34 -37.10
C GLY A 26 -19.57 11.84 -37.44
N ARG A 27 -19.56 12.13 -38.69
CA ARG A 27 -19.60 13.42 -39.39
C ARG A 27 -20.91 14.22 -39.29
N SER A 28 -20.72 15.53 -39.38
CA SER A 28 -21.30 16.57 -40.23
C SER A 28 -22.56 17.33 -39.83
N SER A 29 -22.37 18.63 -39.84
CA SER A 29 -23.13 19.75 -40.44
C SER A 29 -24.36 20.33 -39.72
N GLY A 30 -24.25 21.64 -39.53
CA GLY A 30 -25.38 22.55 -39.74
C GLY A 30 -25.80 23.45 -38.57
N GLY A 31 -25.33 24.64 -38.57
CA GLY A 31 -25.95 25.97 -38.64
C GLY A 31 -27.00 26.34 -37.57
N GLY A 32 -26.82 27.55 -37.03
CA GLY A 32 -27.98 28.28 -36.52
C GLY A 32 -27.76 29.04 -35.20
N THR A 33 -27.50 30.25 -35.36
CA THR A 33 -27.55 31.48 -34.55
C THR A 33 -28.61 31.63 -33.46
N SER A 34 -28.19 32.42 -32.49
CA SER A 34 -28.87 33.55 -31.81
C SER A 34 -29.47 33.38 -30.40
N ASN A 35 -28.89 34.10 -29.51
CA ASN A 35 -29.38 35.26 -28.69
C ASN A 35 -30.26 35.03 -27.46
N SER A 36 -29.72 35.56 -26.39
CA SER A 36 -30.26 36.53 -25.42
C SER A 36 -31.12 36.07 -24.25
N SER A 37 -30.64 36.57 -23.15
CA SER A 37 -31.23 37.39 -22.07
C SER A 37 -31.88 36.69 -20.85
N ALA A 38 -31.22 36.94 -19.72
CA ALA A 38 -31.68 37.61 -18.49
C ALA A 38 -33.02 37.17 -17.86
N GLY A 39 -32.97 36.96 -16.57
CA GLY A 39 -34.12 37.01 -15.66
C GLY A 39 -33.87 36.51 -14.28
N ALA A 40 -33.81 37.42 -13.34
CA ALA A 40 -33.64 37.26 -11.90
C ALA A 40 -34.95 36.90 -11.18
N ALA A 41 -34.79 36.50 -9.90
CA ALA A 41 -35.64 36.72 -8.74
C ALA A 41 -36.25 35.45 -8.09
N SER A 42 -35.76 35.15 -6.88
CA SER A 42 -36.36 35.36 -5.53
C SER A 42 -37.55 34.50 -5.11
N GLY A 43 -37.48 34.06 -3.87
CA GLY A 43 -38.62 33.75 -2.96
C GLY A 43 -38.57 32.32 -2.42
N GLU A 44 -38.10 32.12 -1.25
CA GLU A 44 -38.65 32.06 0.10
C GLU A 44 -39.64 30.91 0.43
N THR A 45 -39.23 30.22 1.52
CA THR A 45 -40.00 29.71 2.67
C THR A 45 -40.91 28.46 2.52
N GLY A 46 -40.75 27.60 3.51
CA GLY A 46 -41.85 26.83 4.07
C GLY A 46 -41.52 25.42 4.57
N THR A 47 -41.08 25.33 5.77
CA THR A 47 -41.48 24.55 6.97
C THR A 47 -42.33 23.26 6.82
N GLN A 48 -41.85 22.21 7.45
CA GLN A 48 -42.38 21.41 8.57
C GLN A 48 -42.97 20.02 8.32
N LEU A 49 -42.44 19.07 9.10
CA LEU A 49 -43.01 18.05 10.01
C LEU A 49 -43.78 16.82 9.47
N GLY A 50 -43.42 15.71 10.10
CA GLY A 50 -44.29 14.57 10.40
C GLY A 50 -43.67 13.22 10.06
N SER A 51 -43.07 12.53 10.91
CA SER A 51 -43.37 11.68 12.10
C SER A 51 -43.99 10.34 11.79
N ALA A 52 -43.35 9.31 12.38
CA ALA A 52 -43.87 8.03 12.89
C ALA A 52 -44.33 6.99 11.87
N GLY A 53 -44.08 5.72 12.02
CA GLY A 53 -43.92 4.81 13.11
C GLY A 53 -43.86 3.38 12.60
N SER A 54 -43.14 2.57 13.33
CA SER A 54 -43.46 1.26 13.91
C SER A 54 -44.10 0.19 13.00
N ALA A 55 -43.67 -1.06 12.97
CA ALA A 55 -43.52 -2.07 13.97
C ALA A 55 -43.15 -3.41 13.31
N SER A 56 -42.40 -4.23 13.99
CA SER A 56 -42.31 -5.68 13.81
C SER A 56 -43.61 -6.36 14.25
N PRO A 57 -43.89 -7.65 14.01
CA PRO A 57 -43.14 -8.78 14.55
C PRO A 57 -43.15 -10.13 13.79
N GLY A 58 -42.29 -11.02 14.20
CA GLY A 58 -42.54 -12.40 14.65
C GLY A 58 -42.70 -13.45 13.54
N SER A 59 -42.34 -14.69 13.59
CA SER A 59 -41.91 -15.62 14.63
C SER A 59 -41.57 -16.96 13.97
N SER A 60 -40.64 -17.70 14.57
CA SER A 60 -40.66 -19.11 14.94
C SER A 60 -40.71 -20.23 13.88
N GLY A 61 -39.86 -21.23 14.12
CA GLY A 61 -40.09 -22.63 13.75
C GLY A 61 -38.78 -23.42 13.62
N THR A 62 -38.28 -23.97 14.68
CA THR A 62 -38.08 -25.37 15.07
C THR A 62 -37.71 -26.33 13.93
N GLY A 63 -36.56 -27.03 13.94
CA GLY A 63 -36.25 -28.17 14.75
C GLY A 63 -35.71 -29.28 13.84
N GLY A 64 -34.73 -30.05 14.26
CA GLY A 64 -34.39 -31.31 13.63
C GLY A 64 -32.97 -31.77 13.87
N ALA A 65 -32.77 -32.56 14.89
CA ALA A 65 -31.54 -33.29 15.22
C ALA A 65 -31.47 -34.59 14.41
N GLY A 66 -30.25 -35.12 14.25
CA GLY A 66 -29.99 -36.45 13.70
C GLY A 66 -28.47 -36.71 13.56
N THR A 67 -27.85 -37.15 14.56
CA THR A 67 -27.11 -38.37 14.95
C THR A 67 -26.15 -39.00 13.96
N ALA A 68 -24.92 -39.00 14.38
CA ALA A 68 -23.85 -40.01 14.48
C ALA A 68 -23.72 -41.16 13.44
N GLY A 69 -22.48 -41.40 13.08
CA GLY A 69 -22.04 -42.63 12.46
C GLY A 69 -20.51 -42.64 12.25
N SER A 70 -19.82 -43.19 13.23
CA SER A 70 -18.41 -43.58 13.19
C SER A 70 -18.22 -44.89 12.44
N SER A 71 -17.12 -45.10 11.73
CA SER A 71 -16.44 -46.38 11.69
C SER A 71 -15.03 -46.27 11.14
N ASP A 72 -14.16 -46.92 11.88
CA ASP A 72 -12.74 -47.24 11.71
C ASP A 72 -12.39 -48.05 10.47
N GLY A 73 -11.12 -48.02 10.09
CA GLY A 73 -10.55 -49.00 9.17
C GLY A 73 -9.09 -48.75 8.86
N ALA A 74 -8.26 -49.54 9.49
CA ALA A 74 -6.80 -49.48 9.52
C ALA A 74 -6.08 -50.23 8.36
N ALA A 75 -4.79 -49.88 8.21
CA ALA A 75 -3.58 -50.71 7.92
C ALA A 75 -3.36 -51.23 6.48
N ALA A 76 -2.24 -51.06 5.92
CA ALA A 76 -0.91 -51.60 6.00
C ALA A 76 -0.24 -51.80 4.64
N SER A 77 1.00 -51.39 4.58
CA SER A 77 2.24 -52.09 4.14
C SER A 77 2.53 -52.48 2.70
N GLY A 78 3.79 -52.21 2.39
CA GLY A 78 4.66 -52.99 1.49
C GLY A 78 4.91 -52.30 0.14
N GLY A 79 6.07 -51.95 -0.25
CA GLY A 79 7.36 -52.51 -0.22
C GLY A 79 7.91 -52.68 -1.64
N THR A 80 9.17 -52.30 -1.82
CA THR A 80 10.21 -52.77 -2.71
C THR A 80 10.62 -51.89 -3.92
N SER A 81 11.82 -51.50 -3.79
CA SER A 81 12.98 -51.23 -4.67
C SER A 81 12.92 -51.67 -6.16
N GLY A 82 13.45 -50.79 -7.01
CA GLY A 82 13.93 -51.09 -8.35
C GLY A 82 14.88 -50.01 -8.88
N ALA A 83 16.15 -50.36 -9.01
CA ALA A 83 17.21 -49.53 -9.56
C ALA A 83 17.22 -49.63 -11.12
N GLY A 84 17.74 -48.57 -11.76
CA GLY A 84 18.37 -48.73 -13.03
C GLY A 84 18.25 -47.62 -14.08
N SER A 85 19.35 -47.00 -14.29
CA SER A 85 20.06 -46.58 -15.50
C SER A 85 19.77 -45.22 -16.13
N SER A 86 20.86 -44.51 -16.16
CA SER A 86 21.43 -43.45 -17.00
C SER A 86 20.81 -43.13 -18.35
N GLY A 87 20.57 -41.83 -18.59
CA GLY A 87 20.39 -41.23 -19.91
C GLY A 87 20.68 -39.71 -19.82
N ALA A 88 21.78 -39.32 -20.42
CA ALA A 88 22.15 -37.91 -20.55
C ALA A 88 21.29 -37.20 -21.59
N GLY A 89 20.87 -35.99 -21.33
CA GLY A 89 20.18 -35.15 -22.31
C GLY A 89 19.88 -33.75 -21.81
N ALA A 90 20.65 -32.80 -22.28
CA ALA A 90 20.44 -31.39 -22.55
C ALA A 90 19.60 -30.54 -21.58
N THR A 91 20.29 -29.63 -20.92
CA THR A 91 19.85 -28.45 -20.20
C THR A 91 19.04 -27.49 -21.04
N MET A 92 17.79 -27.27 -20.64
CA MET A 92 17.05 -26.00 -20.85
C MET A 92 16.71 -25.47 -19.47
N GLY A 93 17.27 -24.32 -19.14
CA GLY A 93 17.05 -23.63 -17.86
C GLY A 93 15.61 -23.12 -17.76
N GLY A 94 14.82 -23.81 -16.97
CA GLY A 94 13.56 -23.33 -16.46
C GLY A 94 13.73 -23.10 -14.96
N SER A 95 13.79 -21.85 -14.53
CA SER A 95 13.81 -21.47 -13.13
C SER A 95 12.44 -21.74 -12.54
N SER A 96 12.24 -22.88 -11.93
CA SER A 96 11.09 -23.18 -11.09
C SER A 96 11.32 -22.56 -9.71
N ASN A 97 10.63 -21.48 -9.45
CA ASN A 97 10.58 -20.84 -8.13
C ASN A 97 9.83 -21.76 -7.16
N ALA A 98 10.55 -22.58 -6.42
CA ALA A 98 10.02 -23.39 -5.34
C ALA A 98 9.82 -22.48 -4.11
N GLY A 99 8.58 -22.35 -3.64
CA GLY A 99 8.24 -21.67 -2.40
C GLY A 99 9.04 -22.22 -1.22
N GLY A 100 10.00 -21.46 -0.76
CA GLY A 100 10.82 -21.73 0.42
C GLY A 100 10.25 -20.99 1.62
N ASN A 101 9.97 -21.75 2.66
CA ASN A 101 9.53 -21.31 3.98
C ASN A 101 10.74 -20.75 4.75
N GLY A 102 10.62 -19.52 5.26
CA GLY A 102 11.42 -18.97 6.37
C GLY A 102 12.87 -18.58 6.05
N GLY A 103 13.21 -17.34 6.36
CA GLY A 103 14.55 -16.79 6.27
C GLY A 103 15.60 -17.68 6.94
N THR A 104 16.53 -18.13 6.14
CA THR A 104 17.80 -18.69 6.58
C THR A 104 18.89 -18.10 5.70
N GLY A 105 19.70 -17.22 6.31
CA GLY A 105 21.03 -16.78 5.90
C GLY A 105 21.27 -16.56 4.42
N GLY A 106 21.25 -15.31 3.97
CA GLY A 106 22.04 -14.81 2.86
C GLY A 106 21.89 -15.48 1.51
N GLU A 107 20.71 -15.38 0.88
CA GLU A 107 20.66 -15.57 -0.57
C GLU A 107 21.56 -14.53 -1.24
N ALA A 108 22.51 -14.99 -2.07
CA ALA A 108 23.48 -14.08 -2.70
C ALA A 108 22.73 -12.98 -3.47
N ILE A 109 23.05 -11.72 -3.18
CA ILE A 109 22.42 -10.58 -3.85
C ILE A 109 22.73 -10.65 -5.34
N THR A 110 21.71 -10.83 -6.14
CA THR A 110 21.82 -10.82 -7.61
C THR A 110 21.73 -9.37 -8.09
N THR A 111 22.85 -8.85 -8.57
CA THR A 111 22.89 -7.48 -9.12
C THR A 111 22.38 -7.48 -10.57
N PRO A 112 21.40 -6.64 -10.93
CA PRO A 112 20.96 -6.51 -12.32
C PRO A 112 22.11 -6.07 -13.24
N ALA A 113 22.12 -6.54 -14.48
CA ALA A 113 23.18 -6.27 -15.44
C ALA A 113 23.35 -4.74 -15.67
N GLY A 114 24.57 -4.23 -15.52
CA GLY A 114 24.88 -2.82 -15.68
C GLY A 114 24.55 -1.94 -14.48
N TYR A 115 24.17 -2.53 -13.35
CA TYR A 115 23.93 -1.83 -12.09
C TYR A 115 24.99 -2.16 -11.04
N GLN A 116 25.04 -1.37 -9.98
CA GLN A 116 25.80 -1.62 -8.76
C GLN A 116 24.86 -1.49 -7.58
N LEU A 117 25.00 -2.36 -6.58
CA LEU A 117 24.31 -2.23 -5.31
C LEU A 117 24.84 -0.99 -4.59
N VAL A 118 23.98 -0.01 -4.32
CA VAL A 118 24.36 1.24 -3.65
C VAL A 118 23.85 1.33 -2.21
N TRP A 119 22.80 0.59 -1.89
CA TRP A 119 22.23 0.49 -0.55
C TRP A 119 21.34 -0.74 -0.44
N HIS A 120 21.33 -1.33 0.76
CA HIS A 120 20.41 -2.43 1.08
C HIS A 120 20.23 -2.54 2.60
N ASP A 121 19.17 -3.24 2.98
CA ASP A 121 18.95 -3.77 4.31
C ASP A 121 18.35 -5.18 4.14
N GLU A 122 19.11 -6.19 4.59
CA GLU A 122 18.73 -7.61 4.56
C GLU A 122 18.10 -8.05 5.89
N PHE A 123 17.98 -7.12 6.84
CA PHE A 123 17.42 -7.37 8.18
C PHE A 123 18.05 -8.55 8.92
N ASP A 124 19.36 -8.74 8.78
CA ASP A 124 20.11 -9.88 9.33
C ASP A 124 20.36 -9.79 10.84
N VAL A 125 20.21 -8.62 11.45
CA VAL A 125 20.54 -8.39 12.86
C VAL A 125 19.26 -8.26 13.67
N ASP A 126 18.97 -9.26 14.51
CA ASP A 126 17.79 -9.25 15.38
C ASP A 126 17.78 -8.03 16.31
N GLY A 127 16.59 -7.45 16.52
CA GLY A 127 16.37 -6.30 17.40
C GLY A 127 15.53 -5.21 16.75
N ALA A 128 15.89 -3.95 17.00
CA ALA A 128 15.26 -2.82 16.32
C ALA A 128 15.85 -2.64 14.91
N PRO A 129 15.09 -2.12 13.93
CA PRO A 129 15.64 -1.67 12.64
C PRO A 129 16.83 -0.74 12.83
N ASP A 130 17.88 -0.89 12.00
CA ASP A 130 19.12 -0.13 12.13
C ASP A 130 18.85 1.39 12.03
N PRO A 131 19.16 2.19 13.07
CA PRO A 131 18.93 3.63 13.08
C PRO A 131 19.81 4.41 12.09
N LYS A 132 20.80 3.77 11.46
CA LYS A 132 21.57 4.35 10.35
C LYS A 132 20.77 4.35 9.05
N ASN A 133 19.80 3.41 8.93
CA ASN A 133 18.96 3.27 7.77
C ASN A 133 17.54 3.83 8.01
N TRP A 134 17.00 3.67 9.22
CA TRP A 134 15.59 3.88 9.49
C TRP A 134 15.30 4.84 10.63
N LYS A 135 14.30 5.69 10.43
CA LYS A 135 13.64 6.50 11.46
C LYS A 135 12.19 6.08 11.60
N PHE A 136 11.68 6.25 12.81
CA PHE A 136 10.26 5.99 13.10
C PHE A 136 9.41 7.26 12.96
N GLU A 137 8.24 7.12 12.39
CA GLU A 137 7.15 8.05 12.60
C GLU A 137 6.44 7.72 13.91
N LYS A 138 5.80 8.71 14.54
CA LYS A 138 5.12 8.53 15.82
C LYS A 138 3.76 9.22 15.83
N GLY A 139 2.76 8.52 16.33
CA GLY A 139 1.43 9.05 16.54
C GLY A 139 0.48 8.87 15.36
N PHE A 140 -0.57 9.66 15.34
CA PHE A 140 -1.44 9.80 14.19
C PHE A 140 -0.74 10.67 13.14
N VAL A 141 -0.50 10.16 11.93
CA VAL A 141 0.36 10.83 10.95
C VAL A 141 -0.41 11.36 9.75
N ARG A 142 -1.17 10.54 9.03
CA ARG A 142 -1.85 10.90 7.78
C ARG A 142 -3.19 10.18 7.61
N ASN A 143 -4.00 10.58 6.63
CA ASN A 143 -5.15 9.83 6.05
C ASN A 143 -6.23 9.42 7.06
N GLU A 144 -6.30 10.09 8.22
CA GLU A 144 -7.23 9.73 9.31
C GLU A 144 -7.12 8.27 9.77
N GLU A 145 -5.96 7.65 9.53
CA GLU A 145 -5.64 6.28 9.89
C GLU A 145 -5.93 6.00 11.38
N ASP A 146 -6.29 4.76 11.71
CA ASP A 146 -6.79 4.42 13.05
C ASP A 146 -5.71 4.01 14.04
N GLN A 147 -4.52 3.63 13.56
CA GLN A 147 -3.41 3.25 14.41
C GLN A 147 -2.62 4.45 14.94
N TRP A 148 -2.06 4.26 16.12
CA TRP A 148 -0.94 5.03 16.61
C TRP A 148 0.37 4.40 16.17
N TYR A 149 1.19 5.12 15.41
CA TYR A 149 2.52 4.64 15.04
C TYR A 149 3.49 4.77 16.22
N GLN A 150 4.21 3.68 16.49
CA GLN A 150 5.25 3.62 17.52
C GLN A 150 6.33 2.60 17.16
N SER A 151 7.54 2.78 17.71
CA SER A 151 8.70 1.93 17.43
C SER A 151 8.55 0.49 17.97
N ALA A 152 7.77 0.28 19.02
CA ALA A 152 7.53 -1.04 19.59
C ALA A 152 6.81 -2.03 18.67
N ASN A 153 6.27 -1.54 17.56
CA ASN A 153 5.56 -2.33 16.55
C ASN A 153 6.44 -2.71 15.34
N ALA A 154 7.73 -2.38 15.32
CA ALA A 154 8.65 -2.88 14.32
C ALA A 154 9.88 -3.50 14.97
N SER A 155 10.23 -4.70 14.52
CA SER A 155 11.40 -5.45 14.98
C SER A 155 11.98 -6.25 13.84
N VAL A 156 13.28 -6.52 13.93
CA VAL A 156 13.98 -7.49 13.07
C VAL A 156 14.08 -8.80 13.84
N HIS A 157 13.65 -9.88 13.23
CA HIS A 157 13.78 -11.21 13.82
C HIS A 157 13.87 -12.30 12.74
N GLY A 158 14.90 -13.14 12.85
CA GLY A 158 15.09 -14.28 11.96
C GLY A 158 15.26 -13.90 10.50
N GLY A 159 15.96 -12.78 10.22
CA GLY A 159 16.20 -12.29 8.86
C GLY A 159 15.01 -11.55 8.24
N LEU A 160 14.05 -11.09 9.05
CA LEU A 160 12.89 -10.36 8.58
C LEU A 160 12.68 -9.08 9.38
N LEU A 161 12.39 -7.98 8.72
CA LEU A 161 11.69 -6.87 9.36
C LEU A 161 10.22 -7.25 9.51
N VAL A 162 9.70 -7.16 10.73
CA VAL A 162 8.29 -7.39 11.03
C VAL A 162 7.67 -6.09 11.53
N ILE A 163 6.74 -5.53 10.76
CA ILE A 163 5.86 -4.45 11.23
C ILE A 163 4.54 -5.08 11.66
N GLU A 164 4.23 -4.98 12.96
CA GLU A 164 3.09 -5.63 13.57
C GLU A 164 1.99 -4.63 13.92
N ALA A 165 0.82 -4.78 13.32
CA ALA A 165 -0.39 -4.09 13.75
C ALA A 165 -1.04 -4.85 14.90
N ARG A 166 -1.36 -4.13 15.99
CA ARG A 166 -1.96 -4.69 17.20
C ARG A 166 -3.26 -3.97 17.56
N LYS A 167 -4.19 -4.73 18.10
CA LYS A 167 -5.37 -4.16 18.75
C LYS A 167 -5.04 -3.92 20.22
N GLU A 168 -4.59 -2.72 20.51
CA GLU A 168 -4.25 -2.28 21.86
C GLU A 168 -4.53 -0.80 22.01
N THR A 169 -5.09 -0.41 23.17
CA THR A 169 -5.43 0.98 23.44
C THR A 169 -4.23 1.73 24.00
N VAL A 170 -3.85 2.83 23.35
CA VAL A 170 -2.80 3.72 23.83
C VAL A 170 -3.32 5.15 23.96
N PRO A 171 -2.84 5.91 24.97
CA PRO A 171 -3.25 7.32 25.11
C PRO A 171 -2.62 8.18 24.02
N ASN A 172 -3.38 9.17 23.55
CA ASN A 172 -2.86 10.22 22.68
C ASN A 172 -2.36 11.40 23.50
N PRO A 173 -1.05 11.61 23.64
CA PRO A 173 -0.51 12.74 24.42
C PRO A 173 -0.78 14.09 23.77
N ASN A 174 -1.19 14.12 22.49
CA ASN A 174 -1.54 15.33 21.76
C ASN A 174 -3.04 15.67 21.83
N TYR A 175 -3.81 14.93 22.62
CA TYR A 175 -5.25 15.16 22.78
C TYR A 175 -5.52 16.52 23.42
N THR A 176 -6.32 17.34 22.74
CA THR A 176 -6.80 18.63 23.25
C THR A 176 -8.33 18.70 23.31
N GLY A 177 -9.02 17.74 22.75
CA GLY A 177 -10.48 17.73 22.58
C GLY A 177 -10.99 18.67 21.50
N ALA A 178 -10.09 19.37 20.80
CA ALA A 178 -10.39 20.31 19.73
C ALA A 178 -9.31 20.29 18.65
N GLY A 179 -9.59 20.85 17.49
CA GLY A 179 -8.67 20.89 16.36
C GLY A 179 -8.98 19.84 15.30
N ASP A 180 -7.95 19.22 14.75
CA ASP A 180 -8.08 18.19 13.73
C ASP A 180 -8.26 16.78 14.35
N TRP A 181 -8.43 15.77 13.48
CA TRP A 181 -8.62 14.38 13.89
C TRP A 181 -7.47 13.83 14.75
N LYS A 182 -6.24 14.35 14.64
CA LYS A 182 -5.08 13.92 15.41
C LYS A 182 -5.16 14.34 16.87
N THR A 183 -5.87 15.46 17.15
CA THR A 183 -5.96 16.07 18.48
C THR A 183 -7.32 15.88 19.15
N THR A 184 -8.33 15.41 18.40
CA THR A 184 -9.67 15.10 18.91
C THR A 184 -9.84 13.65 19.38
N ARG A 185 -8.97 12.72 18.95
CA ARG A 185 -8.95 11.35 19.42
C ARG A 185 -8.17 11.26 20.74
N LYS A 186 -8.85 10.89 21.82
CA LYS A 186 -8.24 10.76 23.16
C LYS A 186 -7.28 9.57 23.26
N THR A 187 -7.62 8.48 22.60
CA THR A 187 -6.89 7.23 22.52
C THR A 187 -6.80 6.78 21.08
N ALA A 188 -5.84 5.94 20.77
CA ALA A 188 -5.88 5.05 19.62
C ALA A 188 -6.20 3.63 20.10
N GLU A 189 -7.03 2.91 19.37
CA GLU A 189 -7.43 1.55 19.71
C GLU A 189 -6.57 0.50 18.99
N TYR A 190 -5.69 0.97 18.12
CA TYR A 190 -4.73 0.16 17.37
C TYR A 190 -3.36 0.82 17.40
N THR A 191 -2.32 -0.01 17.34
CA THR A 191 -0.94 0.45 17.15
C THR A 191 -0.33 -0.24 15.96
N SER A 192 0.64 0.42 15.33
CA SER A 192 1.44 -0.13 14.24
C SER A 192 2.78 0.60 14.15
N SER A 193 3.52 0.40 13.06
CA SER A 193 4.75 1.14 12.83
C SER A 193 4.84 1.67 11.40
N SER A 194 5.55 2.79 11.29
CA SER A 194 6.01 3.39 10.04
C SER A 194 7.47 3.77 10.22
N ILE A 195 8.31 3.31 9.29
CA ILE A 195 9.74 3.60 9.25
C ILE A 195 10.10 4.23 7.92
N ASN A 196 11.10 5.10 7.92
CA ASN A 196 11.55 5.77 6.70
C ASN A 196 13.03 6.11 6.73
N THR A 197 13.60 6.36 5.54
CA THR A 197 15.02 6.70 5.37
C THR A 197 15.28 8.21 5.27
N SER A 198 14.30 9.08 5.58
CA SER A 198 14.39 10.53 5.43
C SER A 198 15.58 11.13 6.21
N GLY A 199 16.44 11.86 5.51
CA GLY A 199 17.65 12.47 6.07
C GLY A 199 18.76 11.48 6.45
N LEU A 200 18.57 10.19 6.11
CA LEU A 200 19.57 9.12 6.27
C LEU A 200 20.02 8.63 4.89
N GLN A 201 19.08 8.09 4.09
CA GLN A 201 19.31 7.59 2.75
C GLN A 201 18.30 8.19 1.79
N SER A 202 18.73 8.51 0.57
CA SER A 202 17.86 8.97 -0.51
C SER A 202 18.50 8.74 -1.87
N PHE A 203 17.70 8.39 -2.85
CA PHE A 203 18.17 7.94 -4.16
C PHE A 203 17.42 8.68 -5.27
N GLN A 204 18.09 8.93 -6.37
CA GLN A 204 17.47 9.41 -7.59
C GLN A 204 17.84 8.44 -8.69
N TYR A 205 16.81 7.86 -9.33
CA TYR A 205 16.93 6.81 -10.33
C TYR A 205 17.49 5.50 -9.76
N GLY A 206 17.34 4.44 -10.50
CA GLY A 206 17.87 3.13 -10.15
C GLY A 206 16.81 2.02 -10.25
N HIS A 207 17.26 0.83 -9.90
CA HIS A 207 16.41 -0.33 -9.67
C HIS A 207 16.24 -0.52 -8.17
N PHE A 208 15.00 -0.48 -7.70
CA PHE A 208 14.62 -0.70 -6.31
C PHE A 208 13.92 -2.04 -6.24
N GLU A 209 14.26 -2.83 -5.25
CA GLU A 209 13.69 -4.15 -5.05
C GLU A 209 13.36 -4.37 -3.58
N MET A 210 12.18 -4.92 -3.31
CA MET A 210 11.75 -5.38 -1.99
C MET A 210 11.13 -6.76 -2.13
N ARG A 211 11.51 -7.68 -1.25
CA ARG A 211 10.82 -8.96 -1.07
C ARG A 211 10.06 -8.95 0.24
N ALA A 212 8.76 -9.18 0.17
CA ALA A 212 7.90 -9.06 1.34
C ALA A 212 6.66 -9.95 1.28
N ARG A 213 6.04 -10.17 2.42
CA ARG A 213 4.70 -10.76 2.59
C ARG A 213 3.82 -9.75 3.32
N ILE A 214 2.69 -9.40 2.71
CA ILE A 214 1.81 -8.36 3.22
C ILE A 214 0.55 -8.95 3.86
N PRO A 215 0.02 -8.33 4.94
CA PRO A 215 -1.30 -8.68 5.47
C PRO A 215 -2.39 -8.11 4.56
N THR A 216 -3.44 -8.90 4.32
CA THR A 216 -4.52 -8.53 3.40
C THR A 216 -5.92 -8.66 4.01
N ASP A 217 -6.01 -8.80 5.33
CA ASP A 217 -7.27 -8.78 6.05
C ASP A 217 -7.95 -7.41 5.94
N ALA A 218 -9.24 -7.36 6.24
CA ALA A 218 -10.00 -6.12 6.18
C ALA A 218 -9.37 -5.03 7.06
N GLY A 219 -9.35 -3.81 6.56
CA GLY A 219 -8.75 -2.68 7.24
C GLY A 219 -7.24 -2.56 7.15
N MET A 220 -6.52 -3.56 6.61
CA MET A 220 -5.07 -3.49 6.46
C MET A 220 -4.67 -2.66 5.26
N TRP A 221 -3.63 -1.83 5.47
CA TRP A 221 -3.11 -0.92 4.45
C TRP A 221 -1.57 -0.85 4.52
N PRO A 222 -0.87 -1.93 4.14
CA PRO A 222 0.58 -1.94 4.01
C PRO A 222 1.02 -1.15 2.78
N ALA A 223 2.17 -0.45 2.90
CA ALA A 223 2.77 0.27 1.80
C ALA A 223 4.31 0.23 1.82
N TRP A 224 4.89 0.22 0.62
CA TRP A 224 6.28 0.52 0.33
C TRP A 224 6.32 1.59 -0.76
N TRP A 225 6.78 2.76 -0.40
CA TRP A 225 6.62 3.96 -1.20
C TRP A 225 7.76 4.96 -1.00
N THR A 226 7.77 6.02 -1.77
CA THR A 226 8.82 7.04 -1.72
C THR A 226 8.23 8.44 -1.78
N LEU A 227 8.94 9.39 -1.16
CA LEU A 227 8.67 10.81 -1.28
C LEU A 227 9.94 11.59 -1.65
N GLY A 228 9.78 12.64 -2.44
CA GLY A 228 10.87 13.56 -2.75
C GLY A 228 11.39 14.28 -1.50
N VAL A 229 12.72 14.47 -1.45
CA VAL A 229 13.39 15.06 -0.29
C VAL A 229 13.14 16.57 -0.15
N SER A 230 12.72 17.24 -1.21
CA SER A 230 12.49 18.69 -1.24
C SER A 230 11.10 19.02 -1.75
N GLY A 231 10.49 20.03 -1.15
CA GLY A 231 9.15 20.49 -1.52
C GLY A 231 8.08 19.98 -0.58
N GLU A 232 6.85 20.39 -0.87
CA GLU A 232 5.66 20.03 -0.11
C GLU A 232 4.85 19.02 -0.91
N TRP A 233 4.26 18.05 -0.21
CA TRP A 233 3.36 17.08 -0.84
C TRP A 233 2.14 17.78 -1.47
N PRO A 234 1.69 17.35 -2.66
CA PRO A 234 2.24 16.29 -3.52
C PRO A 234 3.25 16.80 -4.56
N SER A 235 3.64 18.08 -4.52
CA SER A 235 4.57 18.67 -5.49
C SER A 235 6.01 18.16 -5.33
N ASN A 236 6.34 17.50 -4.21
CA ASN A 236 7.61 16.80 -4.04
C ASN A 236 7.63 15.41 -4.71
N GLY A 237 6.48 14.91 -5.20
CA GLY A 237 6.35 13.60 -5.83
C GLY A 237 6.19 12.46 -4.84
N GLU A 238 5.35 11.50 -5.21
CA GLU A 238 5.12 10.25 -4.50
C GLU A 238 5.13 9.09 -5.47
N ILE A 239 5.76 7.97 -5.09
CA ILE A 239 5.75 6.73 -5.87
C ILE A 239 5.37 5.61 -4.91
N ASP A 240 4.20 5.01 -5.08
CA ASP A 240 3.73 3.84 -4.35
C ASP A 240 4.15 2.60 -5.12
N ILE A 241 5.31 2.04 -4.76
CA ILE A 241 5.86 0.87 -5.44
C ILE A 241 5.01 -0.35 -5.11
N MET A 242 4.54 -0.44 -3.88
CA MET A 242 3.57 -1.40 -3.39
C MET A 242 2.61 -0.71 -2.43
N GLU A 243 1.33 -0.82 -2.69
CA GLU A 243 0.27 -0.42 -1.78
C GLU A 243 -0.85 -1.48 -1.84
N TYR A 244 -1.48 -1.77 -0.71
CA TYR A 244 -2.63 -2.65 -0.65
C TYR A 244 -3.70 -2.07 0.26
N TYR A 245 -4.94 -2.09 -0.20
CA TYR A 245 -6.15 -1.90 0.62
C TYR A 245 -7.40 -2.47 -0.08
N GLN A 246 -8.38 -2.86 0.70
CA GLN A 246 -9.71 -3.29 0.24
C GLN A 246 -9.66 -4.32 -0.91
N GLY A 247 -8.78 -5.33 -0.80
CA GLY A 247 -8.67 -6.41 -1.77
C GLY A 247 -7.95 -6.04 -3.07
N LYS A 248 -7.21 -4.93 -3.10
CA LYS A 248 -6.51 -4.43 -4.28
C LYS A 248 -5.03 -4.24 -3.97
N VAL A 249 -4.17 -4.69 -4.87
CA VAL A 249 -2.76 -4.29 -4.93
C VAL A 249 -2.63 -3.16 -5.92
N LEU A 250 -2.00 -2.07 -5.52
CA LEU A 250 -1.87 -0.84 -6.28
C LEU A 250 -0.41 -0.50 -6.53
N ALA A 251 -0.17 0.23 -7.62
CA ALA A 251 1.12 0.79 -7.99
C ALA A 251 0.86 2.18 -8.61
N ASN A 252 1.23 3.25 -7.89
CA ASN A 252 0.79 4.59 -8.21
C ASN A 252 1.96 5.57 -8.28
N VAL A 253 1.74 6.67 -9.01
CA VAL A 253 2.66 7.81 -9.05
C VAL A 253 1.84 9.08 -8.92
N ALA A 254 2.25 10.01 -8.04
CA ALA A 254 1.56 11.26 -7.82
C ALA A 254 2.46 12.48 -7.95
N CYS A 255 1.94 13.54 -8.56
CA CYS A 255 2.56 14.86 -8.63
C CYS A 255 1.54 15.97 -8.30
N GLY A 256 2.02 17.20 -8.12
CA GLY A 256 1.19 18.32 -7.69
C GLY A 256 0.30 18.91 -8.79
N THR A 257 -0.92 19.29 -8.40
CA THR A 257 -1.81 20.14 -9.22
C THR A 257 -1.59 21.62 -8.89
N ALA A 258 -2.35 22.51 -9.55
CA ALA A 258 -2.38 23.94 -9.22
C ALA A 258 -3.01 24.22 -7.83
N THR A 259 -3.76 23.28 -7.30
CA THR A 259 -4.36 23.38 -5.98
C THR A 259 -3.45 22.72 -4.95
N ARG A 260 -3.06 23.49 -3.94
CA ARG A 260 -2.21 23.00 -2.84
C ARG A 260 -2.82 21.75 -2.20
N TYR A 261 -2.00 20.73 -1.93
CA TYR A 261 -2.39 19.44 -1.34
C TYR A 261 -3.36 18.59 -2.22
N GLN A 262 -3.53 18.93 -3.46
CA GLN A 262 -4.27 18.11 -4.42
C GLN A 262 -3.31 17.43 -5.38
N ALA A 263 -3.33 16.10 -5.41
CA ALA A 263 -2.49 15.28 -6.26
C ALA A 263 -3.15 14.99 -7.61
N LYS A 264 -2.30 14.88 -8.63
CA LYS A 264 -2.60 14.23 -9.91
C LYS A 264 -1.99 12.84 -9.85
N TRP A 265 -2.81 11.82 -9.98
CA TRP A 265 -2.44 10.42 -9.89
C TRP A 265 -2.34 9.76 -11.26
N ASP A 266 -1.31 8.92 -11.42
CA ASP A 266 -1.23 7.86 -12.41
C ASP A 266 -1.27 6.53 -11.65
N SER A 267 -2.37 5.78 -11.77
CA SER A 267 -2.69 4.67 -10.89
C SER A 267 -2.96 3.39 -11.67
N SER A 268 -2.43 2.28 -11.16
CA SER A 268 -2.75 0.94 -11.63
C SER A 268 -3.13 0.02 -10.48
N THR A 269 -4.10 -0.84 -10.71
CA THR A 269 -4.68 -1.69 -9.68
C THR A 269 -4.88 -3.11 -10.19
N LYS A 270 -4.57 -4.10 -9.35
CA LYS A 270 -4.91 -5.52 -9.55
C LYS A 270 -5.76 -6.00 -8.37
N GLN A 271 -6.84 -6.70 -8.66
CA GLN A 271 -7.62 -7.37 -7.62
C GLN A 271 -6.79 -8.51 -7.02
N LEU A 272 -6.78 -8.63 -5.71
CA LEU A 272 -6.09 -9.72 -5.00
C LEU A 272 -6.53 -11.10 -5.49
N SER A 273 -7.82 -11.26 -5.81
CA SER A 273 -8.37 -12.50 -6.38
C SER A 273 -7.75 -12.88 -7.72
N ALA A 274 -7.35 -11.90 -8.54
CA ALA A 274 -6.67 -12.14 -9.82
C ALA A 274 -5.17 -12.48 -9.64
N LEU A 275 -4.60 -12.21 -8.45
CA LEU A 275 -3.22 -12.53 -8.09
C LEU A 275 -3.09 -13.85 -7.31
N GLY A 276 -4.19 -14.62 -7.15
CA GLY A 276 -4.18 -15.89 -6.41
C GLY A 276 -4.88 -15.85 -5.04
N GLY A 277 -5.41 -14.69 -4.62
CA GLY A 277 -6.19 -14.57 -3.39
C GLY A 277 -5.40 -15.02 -2.14
N ALA A 278 -5.91 -16.00 -1.40
CA ALA A 278 -5.28 -16.51 -0.18
C ALA A 278 -3.89 -17.11 -0.41
N THR A 279 -3.60 -17.67 -1.60
CA THR A 279 -2.27 -18.18 -1.94
C THR A 279 -1.26 -17.05 -2.03
N PHE A 280 -1.65 -15.92 -2.63
CA PHE A 280 -0.81 -14.73 -2.69
C PHE A 280 -0.45 -14.25 -1.27
N THR A 281 -1.43 -14.14 -0.37
CA THR A 281 -1.20 -13.60 0.98
C THR A 281 -0.29 -14.46 1.85
N SER A 282 -0.14 -15.73 1.53
CA SER A 282 0.70 -16.67 2.29
C SER A 282 2.15 -16.71 1.82
N GLN A 283 2.48 -16.04 0.71
CA GLN A 283 3.79 -16.09 0.07
C GLN A 283 4.53 -14.76 0.13
N PHE A 284 5.86 -14.82 0.03
CA PHE A 284 6.68 -13.65 -0.24
C PHE A 284 6.64 -13.33 -1.73
N HIS A 285 6.52 -12.06 -2.05
CA HIS A 285 6.50 -11.52 -3.39
C HIS A 285 7.62 -10.50 -3.56
N VAL A 286 8.04 -10.25 -4.80
CA VAL A 286 9.05 -9.27 -5.14
C VAL A 286 8.39 -8.10 -5.86
N TRP A 287 8.48 -6.92 -5.27
CA TRP A 287 8.10 -5.66 -5.89
C TRP A 287 9.34 -4.95 -6.38
N THR A 288 9.27 -4.37 -7.57
CA THR A 288 10.37 -3.61 -8.15
C THR A 288 9.92 -2.27 -8.71
N MET A 289 10.83 -1.31 -8.68
CA MET A 289 10.74 -0.06 -9.39
C MET A 289 11.99 0.13 -10.24
N ASP A 290 11.82 0.24 -11.55
CA ASP A 290 12.86 0.75 -12.45
C ASP A 290 12.56 2.21 -12.74
N TRP A 291 13.43 3.09 -12.29
CA TRP A 291 13.26 4.52 -12.41
C TRP A 291 14.50 5.13 -13.08
N ASP A 292 14.28 5.80 -14.20
CA ASP A 292 15.30 6.53 -14.94
C ASP A 292 14.85 7.99 -15.24
N ASP A 293 15.55 8.68 -16.12
CA ASP A 293 15.23 10.06 -16.50
C ASP A 293 14.04 10.19 -17.46
N GLN A 294 13.47 9.07 -17.90
CA GLN A 294 12.35 8.99 -18.84
C GLN A 294 11.09 8.42 -18.18
N ASN A 295 11.24 7.35 -17.40
CA ASN A 295 10.11 6.55 -16.92
C ASN A 295 10.29 6.07 -15.48
N ILE A 296 9.16 5.77 -14.86
CA ILE A 296 9.03 4.94 -13.67
C ILE A 296 8.23 3.70 -14.08
N VAL A 297 8.80 2.51 -13.91
CA VAL A 297 8.15 1.23 -14.17
C VAL A 297 8.03 0.47 -12.85
N LEU A 298 6.80 0.14 -12.46
CA LEU A 298 6.50 -0.57 -11.22
C LEU A 298 6.04 -1.99 -11.56
N SER A 299 6.61 -2.99 -10.87
CA SER A 299 6.31 -4.40 -11.17
C SER A 299 6.13 -5.22 -9.89
N LEU A 300 5.41 -6.32 -10.02
CA LEU A 300 5.17 -7.35 -9.00
C LEU A 300 5.52 -8.72 -9.61
N ASP A 301 6.47 -9.43 -9.02
CA ASP A 301 6.96 -10.75 -9.48
C ASP A 301 7.32 -10.74 -10.99
N GLY A 302 7.95 -9.66 -11.46
CA GLY A 302 8.29 -9.45 -12.86
C GLY A 302 7.11 -9.07 -13.76
N MET A 303 5.89 -9.05 -13.25
CA MET A 303 4.72 -8.54 -13.98
C MET A 303 4.64 -7.03 -13.84
N GLN A 304 4.69 -6.30 -14.96
CA GLN A 304 4.51 -4.86 -14.96
C GLN A 304 3.13 -4.48 -14.45
N MET A 305 3.10 -3.65 -13.42
CA MET A 305 1.89 -3.10 -12.80
C MET A 305 1.56 -1.72 -13.37
N ASN A 306 2.55 -0.82 -13.42
CA ASN A 306 2.37 0.53 -13.93
C ASN A 306 3.61 1.00 -14.71
N THR A 307 3.42 1.93 -15.63
CA THR A 307 4.49 2.66 -16.31
C THR A 307 4.11 4.12 -16.49
N THR A 308 4.84 4.99 -15.82
CA THR A 308 4.63 6.43 -15.84
C THR A 308 5.76 7.12 -16.59
N ALA A 309 5.44 7.78 -17.70
CA ALA A 309 6.40 8.65 -18.39
C ALA A 309 6.61 9.94 -17.59
N LEU A 310 7.86 10.31 -17.27
CA LEU A 310 8.16 11.51 -16.50
C LEU A 310 7.73 12.80 -17.21
N SER A 311 7.64 12.79 -18.53
CA SER A 311 7.08 13.90 -19.32
C SER A 311 5.59 14.12 -19.08
N ALA A 312 4.85 13.11 -18.62
CA ALA A 312 3.43 13.19 -18.27
C ALA A 312 3.20 13.45 -16.79
N ALA A 313 4.18 13.13 -15.92
CA ALA A 313 4.11 13.26 -14.47
C ALA A 313 4.78 14.57 -14.00
N LEU A 314 4.25 15.68 -14.48
CA LEU A 314 4.71 17.02 -14.12
C LEU A 314 3.75 17.69 -13.15
N ASN A 315 4.30 18.47 -12.24
CA ASN A 315 3.56 19.45 -11.44
C ASN A 315 2.87 20.48 -12.32
N ALA A 316 1.90 21.19 -11.80
CA ALA A 316 1.17 22.21 -12.57
C ALA A 316 2.05 23.36 -13.08
N ASP A 317 3.20 23.61 -12.45
CA ASP A 317 4.21 24.58 -12.88
C ASP A 317 5.18 24.06 -13.94
N GLY A 318 4.98 22.82 -14.41
CA GLY A 318 5.83 22.15 -15.39
C GLY A 318 7.10 21.52 -14.83
N THR A 319 7.34 21.59 -13.52
CA THR A 319 8.48 20.92 -12.90
C THR A 319 8.23 19.43 -12.71
N SER A 320 9.28 18.59 -12.83
CA SER A 320 9.19 17.17 -12.54
C SER A 320 9.65 16.88 -11.11
N PRO A 321 8.77 16.41 -10.23
CA PRO A 321 9.16 16.06 -8.86
C PRO A 321 10.02 14.79 -8.81
N PHE A 322 10.09 14.03 -9.91
CA PHE A 322 10.88 12.81 -10.03
C PHE A 322 12.31 13.05 -10.58
N LYS A 323 12.73 14.33 -10.70
CA LYS A 323 14.12 14.73 -11.01
C LYS A 323 14.88 15.17 -9.77
N GLN A 324 14.52 14.63 -8.62
CA GLN A 324 15.20 14.81 -7.34
C GLN A 324 15.37 13.48 -6.63
N LYS A 325 16.14 13.44 -5.56
CA LYS A 325 16.23 12.26 -4.70
C LYS A 325 14.93 12.04 -3.95
N HIS A 326 14.57 10.76 -3.79
CA HIS A 326 13.46 10.31 -2.96
C HIS A 326 13.99 9.47 -1.80
N TYR A 327 13.35 9.56 -0.66
CA TYR A 327 13.54 8.66 0.47
C TYR A 327 12.44 7.60 0.51
N VAL A 328 12.74 6.47 1.13
CA VAL A 328 11.87 5.28 1.18
C VAL A 328 11.08 5.26 2.47
N LEU A 329 9.83 4.77 2.39
CA LEU A 329 8.95 4.53 3.53
C LEU A 329 8.40 3.09 3.48
N LEU A 330 8.28 2.49 4.67
CA LEU A 330 7.59 1.22 4.92
C LEU A 330 6.62 1.42 6.07
N ASN A 331 5.35 1.13 5.88
CA ASN A 331 4.36 1.21 6.94
C ASN A 331 3.24 0.19 6.80
N LEU A 332 2.61 -0.12 7.92
CA LEU A 332 1.34 -0.82 7.96
C LEU A 332 0.31 0.11 8.60
N ALA A 333 -0.51 0.74 7.76
CA ALA A 333 -1.65 1.54 8.21
C ALA A 333 -2.89 0.68 8.41
N LEU A 334 -3.85 1.19 9.16
CA LEU A 334 -5.14 0.55 9.43
C LEU A 334 -6.27 1.56 9.24
N GLY A 335 -7.37 1.10 8.64
CA GLY A 335 -8.58 1.91 8.55
C GLY A 335 -8.38 3.19 7.76
N GLY A 336 -8.79 4.31 8.35
CA GLY A 336 -8.66 5.63 7.75
C GLY A 336 -9.42 5.79 6.45
N GLN A 337 -8.93 6.67 5.60
CA GLN A 337 -9.63 7.03 4.35
C GLN A 337 -9.68 5.89 3.33
N ASN A 338 -8.68 4.99 3.32
CA ASN A 338 -8.56 3.94 2.28
C ASN A 338 -8.55 2.50 2.82
N GLY A 339 -8.10 2.25 4.05
CA GLY A 339 -7.92 0.88 4.57
C GLY A 339 -9.23 0.09 4.71
N GLY A 340 -10.33 0.78 5.03
CA GLY A 340 -11.62 0.15 5.28
C GLY A 340 -11.81 -0.23 6.77
N ASP A 341 -12.72 -1.15 7.05
CA ASP A 341 -13.13 -1.50 8.43
C ASP A 341 -12.33 -2.72 8.94
N GLU A 342 -11.45 -2.52 9.92
CA GLU A 342 -10.66 -3.54 10.59
C GLU A 342 -11.33 -4.14 11.83
N SER A 343 -12.54 -3.71 12.18
CA SER A 343 -13.21 -4.09 13.43
C SER A 343 -13.41 -5.60 13.60
N LYS A 344 -13.46 -6.35 12.49
CA LYS A 344 -13.62 -7.81 12.46
C LYS A 344 -12.33 -8.57 12.18
N THR A 345 -11.23 -7.85 11.98
CA THR A 345 -9.93 -8.46 11.71
C THR A 345 -9.31 -9.01 12.98
N SER A 346 -8.73 -10.20 12.88
CA SER A 346 -7.99 -10.81 13.97
C SER A 346 -6.58 -10.20 14.04
N PHE A 347 -6.14 -9.84 15.25
CA PHE A 347 -4.83 -9.28 15.51
C PHE A 347 -3.96 -10.24 16.31
N PRO A 348 -2.61 -10.16 16.21
CA PRO A 348 -1.86 -9.18 15.42
C PRO A 348 -1.86 -9.49 13.92
N GLN A 349 -1.69 -8.44 13.10
CA GLN A 349 -1.42 -8.54 11.67
C GLN A 349 0.03 -8.16 11.40
N ARG A 350 0.68 -8.81 10.43
CA ARG A 350 2.12 -8.63 10.19
C ARG A 350 2.42 -8.32 8.73
N TYR A 351 3.20 -7.28 8.53
CA TYR A 351 3.90 -6.97 7.30
C TYR A 351 5.35 -7.40 7.48
N GLU A 352 5.77 -8.40 6.73
CA GLU A 352 7.08 -9.03 6.85
C GLU A 352 7.91 -8.72 5.61
N VAL A 353 9.07 -8.09 5.81
CA VAL A 353 9.98 -7.69 4.74
C VAL A 353 11.28 -8.47 4.90
N ASP A 354 11.66 -9.20 3.86
CA ASP A 354 12.89 -10.00 3.82
C ASP A 354 14.09 -9.11 3.50
N TYR A 355 13.94 -8.24 2.50
CA TYR A 355 14.97 -7.25 2.19
C TYR A 355 14.41 -6.04 1.45
N VAL A 356 15.19 -4.95 1.48
CA VAL A 356 15.06 -3.79 0.59
C VAL A 356 16.42 -3.50 -0.02
N ARG A 357 16.49 -3.39 -1.35
CA ARG A 357 17.73 -3.19 -2.10
C ARG A 357 17.58 -2.05 -3.10
N VAL A 358 18.62 -1.26 -3.27
CA VAL A 358 18.68 -0.20 -4.29
C VAL A 358 19.96 -0.36 -5.09
N PHE A 359 19.80 -0.41 -6.40
CA PHE A 359 20.88 -0.53 -7.37
C PHE A 359 20.87 0.68 -8.29
N GLN A 360 22.02 1.21 -8.64
CA GLN A 360 22.15 2.34 -9.57
C GLN A 360 23.16 2.01 -10.67
N LYS A 361 23.00 2.64 -11.82
CA LYS A 361 23.99 2.59 -12.89
C LYS A 361 25.19 3.45 -12.47
N PRO A 362 26.44 3.04 -12.82
CA PRO A 362 27.63 3.79 -12.53
C PRO A 362 27.62 5.19 -13.17
#